data_14a60a6a77444ef81febc8c2a5617356
#
_entry.id   14a60a6a77444ef81febc8c2a5617356
#
_cell.length_a   1.000
_cell.length_b   1.000
_cell.length_c   1.000
_cell.angle_alpha   90.00
_cell.angle_beta   90.00
_cell.angle_gamma   90.00
#
_symmetry.space_group_name_H-M   'P 1'
#
loop_
_entity.id
_entity.type
_entity.pdbx_description
1 polymer ?
#
loop_
_entity_poly.entity_id
_entity_poly.type
_entity_poly.pdbx_seq_one_letter_code
_entity_poly.pdbx_strand_id
1 'polypeptide(L)'
;MIDFLIAVVAFLVLITIVVVVHEGGHFVLAKLAGIRVDEFFVGFGPRVVSVKRGDTEYGIRALPVGGFVRMPGMLGLEGEADAGERNFYRATIPRRLATIAAGVVFNLVFGALCLTVVASQPSPSYVPSGEPTARAGLVSGDVILSIGGSRISYSSTTATDDDFYAAVQRGEGRPMQVVYQGTDGADHTATVTPELVVYAEGKSGTFPSKLAGDALVITSVSGAPPATGDPAAVLGGGGPVTVSGFVEGASTDHFSNDQISDVRDGNGTATGHVEAAWRIGYGAQVPGEALLPALRDGFRAIPSYAVSLVQVIGQLFVHPAQASQQFSGPVGIAAAAGTSVQQGWVQYLSLIGIISLALGFFNVLPIPFLDGGRLLFIAIEGVIRHRIDPMRQAIAIAVSLALIILLVVFITFNDINHLAGGVH
;
A
#
# COMPACT_ATOMS: atom_id res chain seq x y z
N MET A 1 -4.86 23.16 9.04
CA MET A 1 -6.33 23.11 8.86
C MET A 1 -6.70 22.75 7.40
N ILE A 2 -6.10 23.41 6.40
CA ILE A 2 -6.37 23.10 4.97
C ILE A 2 -5.92 21.66 4.65
N ASP A 3 -4.72 21.26 5.03
CA ASP A 3 -4.20 19.91 4.77
C ASP A 3 -5.05 18.81 5.39
N PHE A 4 -5.56 19.03 6.59
CA PHE A 4 -6.50 18.12 7.23
C PHE A 4 -7.80 17.99 6.43
N LEU A 5 -8.34 19.09 5.93
CA LEU A 5 -9.54 19.06 5.10
C LEU A 5 -9.29 18.34 3.77
N ILE A 6 -8.13 18.58 3.14
CA ILE A 6 -7.71 17.85 1.92
C ILE A 6 -7.64 16.35 2.20
N ALA A 7 -7.01 15.94 3.29
CA ALA A 7 -6.89 14.53 3.67
C ALA A 7 -8.25 13.86 3.88
N VAL A 8 -9.17 14.53 4.58
CA VAL A 8 -10.53 14.02 4.80
C VAL A 8 -11.31 13.89 3.49
N VAL A 9 -11.28 14.93 2.65
CA VAL A 9 -11.99 14.89 1.35
C VAL A 9 -11.39 13.84 0.43
N ALA A 10 -10.06 13.75 0.34
CA ALA A 10 -9.37 12.73 -0.45
C ALA A 10 -9.74 11.32 0.04
N PHE A 11 -9.72 11.08 1.33
CA PHE A 11 -10.14 9.80 1.92
C PHE A 11 -11.59 9.44 1.57
N LEU A 12 -12.52 10.38 1.72
CA LEU A 12 -13.95 10.16 1.40
C LEU A 12 -14.16 9.83 -0.08
N VAL A 13 -13.47 10.54 -0.97
CA VAL A 13 -13.52 10.29 -2.43
C VAL A 13 -12.94 8.91 -2.74
N LEU A 14 -11.78 8.57 -2.19
CA LEU A 14 -11.13 7.28 -2.38
C LEU A 14 -12.05 6.13 -1.96
N ILE A 15 -12.53 6.16 -0.71
CA ILE A 15 -13.42 5.10 -0.18
C ILE A 15 -14.71 5.01 -1.00
N THR A 16 -15.30 6.15 -1.38
CA THR A 16 -16.51 6.16 -2.20
C THR A 16 -16.26 5.47 -3.55
N ILE A 17 -15.17 5.78 -4.25
CA ILE A 17 -14.84 5.15 -5.53
C ILE A 17 -14.71 3.63 -5.36
N VAL A 18 -13.89 3.19 -4.40
CA VAL A 18 -13.58 1.77 -4.19
C VAL A 18 -14.83 0.97 -3.79
N VAL A 19 -15.68 1.52 -2.93
CA VAL A 19 -16.92 0.87 -2.52
C VAL A 19 -17.98 0.88 -3.65
N VAL A 20 -18.10 1.96 -4.42
CA VAL A 20 -19.01 1.99 -5.57
C VAL A 20 -18.64 0.96 -6.63
N VAL A 21 -17.35 0.75 -6.88
CA VAL A 21 -16.86 -0.32 -7.77
C VAL A 21 -17.24 -1.70 -7.22
N HIS A 22 -17.06 -1.92 -5.94
CA HIS A 22 -17.41 -3.15 -5.25
C HIS A 22 -18.92 -3.46 -5.37
N GLU A 23 -19.75 -2.52 -4.95
CA GLU A 23 -21.22 -2.62 -5.03
C GLU A 23 -21.71 -2.73 -6.48
N GLY A 24 -21.01 -2.05 -7.40
CA GLY A 24 -21.24 -2.15 -8.84
C GLY A 24 -21.06 -3.56 -9.36
N GLY A 25 -20.09 -4.31 -8.85
CA GLY A 25 -19.88 -5.72 -9.16
C GLY A 25 -21.12 -6.56 -8.80
N HIS A 26 -21.58 -6.47 -7.56
CA HIS A 26 -22.79 -7.15 -7.10
C HIS A 26 -24.02 -6.76 -7.93
N PHE A 27 -24.17 -5.46 -8.21
CA PHE A 27 -25.27 -4.95 -9.00
C PHE A 27 -25.30 -5.53 -10.41
N VAL A 28 -24.17 -5.47 -11.13
CA VAL A 28 -24.08 -5.95 -12.52
C VAL A 28 -24.39 -7.44 -12.60
N LEU A 29 -23.75 -8.25 -11.75
CA LEU A 29 -23.96 -9.70 -11.77
C LEU A 29 -25.35 -10.10 -11.28
N ALA A 30 -25.94 -9.40 -10.32
CA ALA A 30 -27.34 -9.62 -9.91
C ALA A 30 -28.29 -9.42 -11.09
N LYS A 31 -28.13 -8.30 -11.83
CA LYS A 31 -28.96 -8.01 -13.03
C LYS A 31 -28.78 -9.07 -14.12
N LEU A 32 -27.53 -9.47 -14.40
CA LEU A 32 -27.23 -10.52 -15.40
C LEU A 32 -27.77 -11.89 -14.96
N ALA A 33 -27.76 -12.19 -13.66
CA ALA A 33 -28.31 -13.41 -13.11
C ALA A 33 -29.86 -13.41 -13.03
N GLY A 34 -30.52 -12.30 -13.39
CA GLY A 34 -31.97 -12.14 -13.30
C GLY A 34 -32.48 -11.90 -11.87
N ILE A 35 -31.60 -11.59 -10.93
CA ILE A 35 -31.94 -11.25 -9.54
C ILE A 35 -32.43 -9.78 -9.50
N ARG A 36 -33.51 -9.54 -8.80
CA ARG A 36 -34.05 -8.19 -8.61
C ARG A 36 -33.12 -7.39 -7.68
N VAL A 37 -32.87 -6.15 -8.05
CA VAL A 37 -32.18 -5.16 -7.22
C VAL A 37 -33.14 -4.02 -6.95
N ASP A 38 -33.45 -3.78 -5.68
CA ASP A 38 -34.36 -2.73 -5.26
C ASP A 38 -33.70 -1.37 -5.14
N GLU A 39 -32.51 -1.34 -4.55
CA GLU A 39 -31.77 -0.10 -4.29
C GLU A 39 -30.30 -0.24 -4.67
N PHE A 40 -29.75 0.81 -5.29
CA PHE A 40 -28.34 1.04 -5.46
C PHE A 40 -28.04 2.47 -5.00
N PHE A 41 -27.39 2.61 -3.85
CA PHE A 41 -27.14 3.90 -3.26
C PHE A 41 -25.64 4.09 -2.95
N VAL A 42 -25.18 5.32 -3.17
CA VAL A 42 -23.88 5.80 -2.71
C VAL A 42 -24.09 6.52 -1.39
N GLY A 43 -23.33 6.14 -0.34
CA GLY A 43 -23.41 6.71 0.99
C GLY A 43 -24.49 6.08 1.89
N PHE A 44 -24.58 6.60 3.11
CA PHE A 44 -25.50 6.20 4.16
C PHE A 44 -26.29 7.39 4.70
N GLY A 45 -27.30 7.11 5.56
CA GLY A 45 -28.14 8.13 6.18
C GLY A 45 -29.35 8.53 5.34
N PRO A 46 -29.93 9.73 5.52
CA PRO A 46 -31.10 10.19 4.79
C PRO A 46 -30.82 10.35 3.28
N ARG A 47 -31.83 10.11 2.46
CA ARG A 47 -31.77 10.28 1.00
C ARG A 47 -31.64 11.76 0.65
N VAL A 48 -30.67 12.10 -0.18
CA VAL A 48 -30.47 13.47 -0.72
C VAL A 48 -31.17 13.57 -2.08
N VAL A 49 -30.84 12.64 -2.96
CA VAL A 49 -31.45 12.56 -4.30
C VAL A 49 -31.57 11.10 -4.70
N SER A 50 -32.68 10.77 -5.34
CA SER A 50 -32.88 9.43 -5.93
C SER A 50 -33.74 9.49 -7.19
N VAL A 51 -33.51 8.48 -8.04
CA VAL A 51 -34.32 8.25 -9.26
C VAL A 51 -34.61 6.78 -9.39
N LYS A 52 -35.89 6.45 -9.64
CA LYS A 52 -36.32 5.07 -9.88
C LYS A 52 -36.28 4.78 -11.36
N ARG A 53 -35.58 3.71 -11.76
CA ARG A 53 -35.53 3.25 -13.15
C ARG A 53 -35.76 1.74 -13.19
N GLY A 54 -36.91 1.34 -13.74
CA GLY A 54 -37.38 -0.05 -13.69
C GLY A 54 -37.60 -0.51 -12.25
N ASP A 55 -37.05 -1.65 -11.87
CA ASP A 55 -37.16 -2.21 -10.52
C ASP A 55 -36.22 -1.56 -9.49
N THR A 56 -35.26 -0.75 -9.94
CA THR A 56 -34.15 -0.25 -9.08
C THR A 56 -34.31 1.25 -8.83
N GLU A 57 -34.16 1.64 -7.57
CA GLU A 57 -33.98 3.02 -7.15
C GLU A 57 -32.47 3.30 -6.99
N TYR A 58 -31.97 4.32 -7.70
CA TYR A 58 -30.59 4.79 -7.66
C TYR A 58 -30.54 6.11 -6.92
N GLY A 59 -29.54 6.31 -6.09
CA GLY A 59 -29.44 7.58 -5.38
C GLY A 59 -28.18 7.80 -4.58
N ILE A 60 -28.15 8.99 -3.98
CA ILE A 60 -27.07 9.44 -3.09
C ILE A 60 -27.69 9.75 -1.74
N ARG A 61 -26.99 9.36 -0.68
CA ARG A 61 -27.33 9.63 0.72
C ARG A 61 -26.39 10.67 1.33
N ALA A 62 -26.78 11.23 2.46
CA ALA A 62 -26.13 12.40 3.04
C ALA A 62 -24.68 12.17 3.51
N LEU A 63 -24.33 10.96 3.91
CA LEU A 63 -22.97 10.61 4.35
C LEU A 63 -22.27 9.87 3.22
N PRO A 64 -21.30 10.50 2.51
CA PRO A 64 -20.63 9.91 1.36
C PRO A 64 -19.54 8.93 1.79
N VAL A 65 -19.86 8.00 2.67
CA VAL A 65 -18.96 6.94 3.14
C VAL A 65 -19.56 5.62 2.69
N GLY A 66 -18.98 5.03 1.62
CA GLY A 66 -19.43 3.74 1.14
C GLY A 66 -20.66 3.78 0.22
N GLY A 67 -21.33 2.67 0.15
CA GLY A 67 -22.56 2.45 -0.65
C GLY A 67 -23.18 1.11 -0.31
N PHE A 68 -24.27 0.78 -0.95
CA PHE A 68 -24.89 -0.54 -0.83
C PHE A 68 -25.80 -0.88 -2.00
N VAL A 69 -25.92 -2.18 -2.24
CA VAL A 69 -26.89 -2.79 -3.14
C VAL A 69 -27.88 -3.61 -2.33
N ARG A 70 -29.17 -3.31 -2.47
CA ARG A 70 -30.22 -4.07 -1.81
C ARG A 70 -30.87 -5.04 -2.77
N MET A 71 -30.70 -6.32 -2.48
CA MET A 71 -31.33 -7.42 -3.19
C MET A 71 -32.33 -8.09 -2.26
N PRO A 72 -33.62 -8.23 -2.64
CA PRO A 72 -34.62 -8.95 -1.82
C PRO A 72 -34.17 -10.38 -1.54
N GLY A 73 -34.33 -10.82 -0.31
CA GLY A 73 -33.93 -12.16 0.14
C GLY A 73 -32.43 -12.36 0.39
N MET A 74 -31.63 -11.29 0.41
CA MET A 74 -30.20 -11.39 0.68
C MET A 74 -29.89 -11.62 2.17
N LEU A 75 -30.70 -11.04 3.06
CA LEU A 75 -30.54 -11.19 4.52
C LEU A 75 -31.30 -12.38 5.09
N GLY A 76 -32.19 -12.98 4.32
CA GLY A 76 -33.01 -14.14 4.75
C GLY A 76 -33.99 -13.84 5.87
N LEU A 77 -34.35 -12.56 6.06
CA LEU A 77 -35.33 -12.14 7.08
C LEU A 77 -36.76 -12.64 6.73
N GLU A 78 -37.59 -12.84 7.76
CA GLU A 78 -38.99 -13.21 7.58
C GLU A 78 -39.67 -12.19 6.70
N GLY A 79 -40.42 -12.68 5.68
CA GLY A 79 -41.09 -11.87 4.66
C GLY A 79 -40.23 -11.55 3.41
N GLU A 80 -38.92 -11.64 3.46
CA GLU A 80 -38.08 -11.45 2.25
C GLU A 80 -38.17 -12.64 1.28
N ALA A 81 -38.49 -13.84 1.77
CA ALA A 81 -38.69 -15.03 0.94
C ALA A 81 -39.89 -14.89 0.00
N ASP A 82 -40.88 -14.05 0.34
CA ASP A 82 -42.10 -13.79 -0.42
C ASP A 82 -41.99 -12.61 -1.39
N ALA A 83 -40.81 -11.99 -1.48
CA ALA A 83 -40.54 -10.82 -2.34
C ALA A 83 -40.56 -11.13 -3.86
N GLY A 84 -41.22 -12.24 -4.28
CA GLY A 84 -41.35 -12.64 -5.68
C GLY A 84 -40.32 -13.65 -6.17
N GLU A 85 -40.45 -14.12 -7.40
CA GLU A 85 -39.63 -15.17 -7.98
C GLU A 85 -38.17 -14.75 -8.25
N ARG A 86 -37.94 -13.45 -8.47
CA ARG A 86 -36.62 -12.87 -8.83
C ARG A 86 -35.80 -12.43 -7.62
N ASN A 87 -36.05 -13.02 -6.44
CA ASN A 87 -35.30 -12.68 -5.25
C ASN A 87 -33.98 -13.48 -5.16
N PHE A 88 -32.98 -12.94 -4.41
CA PHE A 88 -31.67 -13.57 -4.21
C PHE A 88 -31.80 -14.95 -3.53
N TYR A 89 -32.73 -15.07 -2.59
CA TYR A 89 -32.96 -16.32 -1.85
C TYR A 89 -33.40 -17.48 -2.76
N ARG A 90 -34.21 -17.22 -3.79
CA ARG A 90 -34.70 -18.24 -4.74
C ARG A 90 -33.73 -18.55 -5.87
N ALA A 91 -32.73 -17.69 -6.09
CA ALA A 91 -31.74 -17.91 -7.13
C ALA A 91 -30.93 -19.19 -6.89
N THR A 92 -30.46 -19.82 -7.96
CA THR A 92 -29.62 -21.01 -7.90
C THR A 92 -28.27 -20.71 -7.24
N ILE A 93 -27.66 -21.70 -6.60
CA ILE A 93 -26.36 -21.56 -5.92
C ILE A 93 -25.29 -20.90 -6.80
N PRO A 94 -25.06 -21.32 -8.07
CA PRO A 94 -24.07 -20.67 -8.93
C PRO A 94 -24.36 -19.16 -9.18
N ARG A 95 -25.64 -18.77 -9.35
CA ARG A 95 -26.02 -17.37 -9.53
C ARG A 95 -25.76 -16.55 -8.28
N ARG A 96 -26.06 -17.10 -7.11
CA ARG A 96 -25.78 -16.46 -5.82
C ARG A 96 -24.28 -16.29 -5.59
N LEU A 97 -23.50 -17.35 -5.81
CA LEU A 97 -22.03 -17.31 -5.69
C LEU A 97 -21.42 -16.27 -6.64
N ALA A 98 -21.83 -16.29 -7.93
CA ALA A 98 -21.33 -15.34 -8.91
C ALA A 98 -21.65 -13.89 -8.52
N THR A 99 -22.89 -13.65 -8.03
CA THR A 99 -23.31 -12.31 -7.60
C THR A 99 -22.48 -11.79 -6.43
N ILE A 100 -22.22 -12.64 -5.41
CA ILE A 100 -21.43 -12.21 -4.25
C ILE A 100 -19.94 -12.10 -4.60
N ALA A 101 -19.38 -13.04 -5.37
CA ALA A 101 -17.99 -12.97 -5.79
C ALA A 101 -17.67 -11.77 -6.69
N ALA A 102 -18.69 -11.21 -7.36
CA ALA A 102 -18.51 -10.11 -8.29
C ALA A 102 -17.97 -8.83 -7.64
N GLY A 103 -18.39 -8.50 -6.42
CA GLY A 103 -17.85 -7.36 -5.70
C GLY A 103 -16.33 -7.46 -5.54
N VAL A 104 -15.86 -8.63 -5.10
CA VAL A 104 -14.42 -8.94 -4.98
C VAL A 104 -13.71 -8.83 -6.32
N VAL A 105 -14.22 -9.50 -7.35
CA VAL A 105 -13.59 -9.52 -8.68
C VAL A 105 -13.51 -8.11 -9.27
N PHE A 106 -14.54 -7.29 -9.14
CA PHE A 106 -14.54 -5.93 -9.64
C PHE A 106 -13.47 -5.08 -8.95
N ASN A 107 -13.29 -5.23 -7.65
CA ASN A 107 -12.22 -4.50 -6.93
C ASN A 107 -10.83 -4.97 -7.36
N LEU A 108 -10.59 -6.27 -7.52
CA LEU A 108 -9.30 -6.78 -7.98
C LEU A 108 -8.98 -6.29 -9.40
N VAL A 109 -9.94 -6.37 -10.32
CA VAL A 109 -9.78 -5.88 -11.69
C VAL A 109 -9.59 -4.38 -11.73
N PHE A 110 -10.38 -3.62 -10.98
CA PHE A 110 -10.26 -2.17 -10.93
C PHE A 110 -8.91 -1.73 -10.34
N GLY A 111 -8.47 -2.35 -9.25
CA GLY A 111 -7.15 -2.10 -8.68
C GLY A 111 -6.02 -2.38 -9.67
N ALA A 112 -6.08 -3.51 -10.37
CA ALA A 112 -5.11 -3.85 -11.42
C ALA A 112 -5.12 -2.83 -12.57
N LEU A 113 -6.29 -2.35 -12.99
CA LEU A 113 -6.41 -1.32 -14.03
C LEU A 113 -5.86 0.03 -13.56
N CYS A 114 -6.10 0.44 -12.32
CA CYS A 114 -5.48 1.64 -11.74
C CYS A 114 -3.96 1.53 -11.78
N LEU A 115 -3.39 0.41 -11.33
CA LEU A 115 -1.95 0.18 -11.35
C LEU A 115 -1.38 0.08 -12.76
N THR A 116 -2.15 -0.44 -13.73
CA THR A 116 -1.81 -0.40 -15.17
C THR A 116 -1.66 1.04 -15.66
N VAL A 117 -2.62 1.91 -15.32
CA VAL A 117 -2.55 3.33 -15.69
C VAL A 117 -1.35 3.99 -15.03
N VAL A 118 -1.09 3.69 -13.74
CA VAL A 118 0.08 4.19 -13.02
C VAL A 118 1.38 3.77 -13.70
N ALA A 119 1.54 2.48 -14.02
CA ALA A 119 2.74 1.96 -14.69
C ALA A 119 2.94 2.55 -16.11
N SER A 120 1.86 2.94 -16.79
CA SER A 120 1.94 3.59 -18.10
C SER A 120 2.36 5.07 -18.04
N GLN A 121 2.36 5.69 -16.84
CA GLN A 121 2.79 7.07 -16.69
C GLN A 121 4.30 7.14 -16.42
N PRO A 122 5.00 8.12 -16.96
CA PRO A 122 6.36 8.37 -16.54
C PRO A 122 6.35 8.80 -15.08
N SER A 123 7.16 8.16 -14.26
CA SER A 123 7.38 8.59 -12.87
C SER A 123 8.44 9.68 -12.88
N PRO A 124 8.16 10.89 -12.37
CA PRO A 124 9.18 11.91 -12.23
C PRO A 124 10.24 11.43 -11.24
N SER A 125 11.45 11.94 -11.39
CA SER A 125 12.49 11.76 -10.41
C SER A 125 12.06 12.31 -9.05
N TYR A 126 12.53 11.68 -7.99
CA TYR A 126 12.24 12.09 -6.63
C TYR A 126 13.55 12.40 -5.88
N VAL A 127 13.61 13.58 -5.28
CA VAL A 127 14.74 14.03 -4.45
C VAL A 127 14.22 14.27 -3.04
N PRO A 128 14.47 13.35 -2.09
CA PRO A 128 14.05 13.52 -0.70
C PRO A 128 14.74 14.72 -0.06
N SER A 129 14.04 15.46 0.77
CA SER A 129 14.62 16.57 1.54
C SER A 129 15.68 16.05 2.51
N GLY A 130 16.81 16.76 2.61
CA GLY A 130 17.92 16.38 3.50
C GLY A 130 18.93 15.41 2.90
N GLU A 131 18.66 14.78 1.78
CA GLU A 131 19.57 13.89 1.07
C GLU A 131 20.72 14.64 0.37
N PRO A 132 21.84 13.94 0.05
CA PRO A 132 22.98 14.55 -0.63
C PRO A 132 22.64 15.31 -1.91
N THR A 133 21.73 14.79 -2.73
CA THR A 133 21.26 15.46 -3.96
C THR A 133 20.47 16.71 -3.64
N ALA A 134 19.58 16.70 -2.66
CA ALA A 134 18.84 17.88 -2.23
C ALA A 134 19.77 18.98 -1.68
N ARG A 135 20.78 18.58 -0.87
CA ARG A 135 21.79 19.53 -0.36
C ARG A 135 22.67 20.11 -1.47
N ALA A 136 22.82 19.39 -2.57
CA ALA A 136 23.52 19.89 -3.77
C ALA A 136 22.65 20.75 -4.68
N GLY A 137 21.38 20.96 -4.32
CA GLY A 137 20.46 21.85 -5.03
C GLY A 137 19.54 21.15 -6.05
N LEU A 138 19.55 19.84 -6.16
CA LEU A 138 18.60 19.10 -6.99
C LEU A 138 17.22 19.11 -6.32
N VAL A 139 16.19 19.11 -7.15
CA VAL A 139 14.77 19.04 -6.73
C VAL A 139 14.06 17.90 -7.43
N SER A 140 12.93 17.46 -6.90
CA SER A 140 12.10 16.45 -7.55
C SER A 140 11.63 16.94 -8.91
N GLY A 141 11.77 16.11 -9.93
CA GLY A 141 11.54 16.45 -11.33
C GLY A 141 12.83 16.67 -12.13
N ASP A 142 13.97 16.92 -11.48
CA ASP A 142 15.27 17.00 -12.14
C ASP A 142 15.70 15.60 -12.63
N VAL A 143 16.32 15.52 -13.80
CA VAL A 143 16.73 14.26 -14.43
C VAL A 143 18.25 14.18 -14.49
N ILE A 144 18.85 13.26 -13.74
CA ILE A 144 20.30 13.06 -13.76
C ILE A 144 20.74 12.44 -15.10
N LEU A 145 21.59 13.14 -15.82
CA LEU A 145 22.13 12.73 -17.12
C LEU A 145 23.44 11.95 -17.00
N SER A 146 24.30 12.32 -16.04
CA SER A 146 25.55 11.62 -15.75
C SER A 146 26.00 11.77 -14.31
N ILE A 147 26.74 10.77 -13.81
CA ILE A 147 27.35 10.75 -12.47
C ILE A 147 28.82 10.38 -12.63
N GLY A 148 29.72 11.23 -12.14
CA GLY A 148 31.16 11.00 -12.22
C GLY A 148 31.66 10.74 -13.64
N GLY A 149 31.04 11.38 -14.64
CA GLY A 149 31.34 11.18 -16.05
C GLY A 149 30.65 9.96 -16.71
N SER A 150 29.99 9.10 -15.94
CA SER A 150 29.23 7.97 -16.48
C SER A 150 27.83 8.44 -16.86
N ARG A 151 27.42 8.24 -18.13
CA ARG A 151 26.07 8.59 -18.59
C ARG A 151 25.06 7.61 -18.04
N ILE A 152 23.93 8.14 -17.53
CA ILE A 152 22.82 7.34 -17.04
C ILE A 152 21.80 7.18 -18.16
N SER A 153 21.34 5.95 -18.38
CA SER A 153 20.34 5.61 -19.39
C SER A 153 19.03 5.19 -18.74
N TYR A 154 17.94 5.83 -19.10
CA TYR A 154 16.58 5.56 -18.59
C TYR A 154 15.78 4.68 -19.55
N SER A 155 16.40 3.68 -20.17
CA SER A 155 15.78 2.86 -21.21
C SER A 155 14.97 1.65 -20.71
N SER A 156 15.18 1.24 -19.45
CA SER A 156 14.36 0.19 -18.79
C SER A 156 14.46 0.33 -17.27
N THR A 157 13.46 -0.16 -16.54
CA THR A 157 13.37 -0.07 -15.09
C THR A 157 14.54 -0.75 -14.36
N THR A 158 14.94 -1.93 -14.80
CA THR A 158 16.02 -2.71 -14.16
C THR A 158 17.43 -2.25 -14.54
N ALA A 159 17.66 -1.92 -15.80
CA ALA A 159 18.98 -1.47 -16.26
C ALA A 159 19.33 -0.06 -15.76
N THR A 160 18.32 0.79 -15.49
CA THR A 160 18.54 2.15 -14.96
C THR A 160 19.06 2.12 -13.52
N ASP A 161 18.47 1.25 -12.69
CA ASP A 161 18.87 1.14 -11.28
C ASP A 161 20.30 0.59 -11.16
N ASP A 162 20.64 -0.42 -11.96
CA ASP A 162 21.99 -1.02 -11.98
C ASP A 162 23.06 -0.02 -12.44
N ASP A 163 22.82 0.73 -13.53
CA ASP A 163 23.76 1.72 -14.05
C ASP A 163 23.94 2.89 -13.08
N PHE A 164 22.85 3.36 -12.48
CA PHE A 164 22.84 4.44 -11.50
C PHE A 164 23.57 4.01 -10.24
N TYR A 165 23.18 2.88 -9.66
CA TYR A 165 23.82 2.32 -8.46
C TYR A 165 25.30 2.12 -8.67
N ALA A 166 25.71 1.45 -9.77
CA ALA A 166 27.11 1.22 -10.09
C ALA A 166 27.90 2.52 -10.26
N ALA A 167 27.31 3.58 -10.81
CA ALA A 167 27.95 4.88 -10.95
C ALA A 167 28.22 5.53 -9.58
N VAL A 168 27.26 5.44 -8.66
CA VAL A 168 27.42 5.97 -7.29
C VAL A 168 28.48 5.17 -6.51
N GLN A 169 28.45 3.82 -6.59
CA GLN A 169 29.43 2.98 -5.89
C GLN A 169 30.87 3.21 -6.40
N ARG A 170 31.06 3.41 -7.72
CA ARG A 170 32.40 3.75 -8.29
C ARG A 170 32.99 5.06 -7.74
N GLY A 171 32.13 5.95 -7.22
CA GLY A 171 32.60 7.18 -6.56
C GLY A 171 33.29 6.94 -5.21
N GLU A 172 33.07 5.78 -4.59
CA GLU A 172 33.74 5.38 -3.32
C GLU A 172 33.54 6.43 -2.21
N GLY A 173 32.43 7.12 -2.13
CA GLY A 173 32.17 8.18 -1.16
C GLY A 173 32.84 9.53 -1.46
N ARG A 174 33.58 9.64 -2.56
CA ARG A 174 34.21 10.93 -2.97
C ARG A 174 33.14 11.87 -3.57
N PRO A 175 33.34 13.18 -3.44
CA PRO A 175 32.51 14.16 -4.14
C PRO A 175 32.50 13.89 -5.65
N MET A 176 31.31 13.79 -6.24
CA MET A 176 31.10 13.48 -7.66
C MET A 176 30.41 14.62 -8.38
N GLN A 177 30.82 14.85 -9.62
CA GLN A 177 30.09 15.73 -10.52
C GLN A 177 28.83 15.02 -11.03
N VAL A 178 27.68 15.63 -10.81
CA VAL A 178 26.38 15.17 -11.31
C VAL A 178 25.90 16.20 -12.33
N VAL A 179 25.71 15.78 -13.56
CA VAL A 179 25.06 16.60 -14.60
C VAL A 179 23.60 16.19 -14.64
N TYR A 180 22.70 17.15 -14.55
CA TYR A 180 21.26 16.90 -14.54
C TYR A 180 20.52 17.95 -15.38
N GLN A 181 19.41 17.55 -15.96
CA GLN A 181 18.46 18.47 -16.58
C GLN A 181 17.47 18.94 -15.53
N GLY A 182 17.43 20.24 -15.30
CA GLY A 182 16.52 20.86 -14.36
C GLY A 182 15.08 20.87 -14.86
N THR A 183 14.15 21.15 -13.96
CA THR A 183 12.72 21.36 -14.32
C THR A 183 12.51 22.55 -15.28
N ASP A 184 13.50 23.42 -15.42
CA ASP A 184 13.56 24.51 -16.42
C ASP A 184 13.98 24.02 -17.82
N GLY A 185 14.35 22.75 -17.96
CA GLY A 185 14.80 22.12 -19.19
C GLY A 185 16.27 22.41 -19.55
N ALA A 186 17.01 23.14 -18.72
CA ALA A 186 18.44 23.41 -18.92
C ALA A 186 19.31 22.35 -18.23
N ASP A 187 20.52 22.14 -18.78
CA ASP A 187 21.50 21.27 -18.14
C ASP A 187 22.27 22.01 -17.05
N HIS A 188 22.28 21.43 -15.87
CA HIS A 188 22.98 21.94 -14.70
C HIS A 188 24.03 20.94 -14.22
N THR A 189 24.98 21.44 -13.43
CA THR A 189 26.01 20.60 -12.82
C THR A 189 26.07 20.88 -11.32
N ALA A 190 26.04 19.84 -10.51
CA ALA A 190 26.19 19.92 -9.07
C ALA A 190 27.29 18.95 -8.61
N THR A 191 27.90 19.27 -7.46
CA THR A 191 28.80 18.34 -6.78
C THR A 191 28.03 17.67 -5.66
N VAL A 192 27.87 16.36 -5.75
CA VAL A 192 27.19 15.53 -4.75
C VAL A 192 28.20 14.68 -4.02
N THR A 193 28.19 14.73 -2.70
CA THR A 193 29.01 13.86 -1.85
C THR A 193 28.12 12.75 -1.32
N PRO A 194 28.37 11.47 -1.70
CA PRO A 194 27.56 10.35 -1.23
C PRO A 194 27.67 10.15 0.29
N GLU A 195 26.63 9.61 0.87
CA GLU A 195 26.59 9.16 2.26
C GLU A 195 26.75 7.65 2.34
N LEU A 196 27.46 7.19 3.39
CA LEU A 196 27.53 5.76 3.68
C LEU A 196 26.23 5.34 4.38
N VAL A 197 25.56 4.35 3.82
CA VAL A 197 24.33 3.77 4.38
C VAL A 197 24.46 2.28 4.57
N VAL A 198 23.75 1.76 5.56
CA VAL A 198 23.65 0.33 5.84
C VAL A 198 22.19 -0.05 5.71
N TYR A 199 21.92 -1.04 4.87
CA TYR A 199 20.58 -1.62 4.69
C TYR A 199 20.47 -2.96 5.42
N ALA A 200 19.32 -3.23 6.04
CA ALA A 200 19.01 -4.55 6.56
C ALA A 200 18.39 -5.40 5.44
N GLU A 201 19.12 -6.37 4.91
CA GLU A 201 18.54 -7.38 4.04
C GLU A 201 17.99 -8.56 4.85
N GLY A 202 16.71 -8.80 4.71
CA GLY A 202 16.01 -10.06 4.94
C GLY A 202 16.06 -10.67 6.33
N LYS A 203 14.94 -11.02 6.87
CA LYS A 203 14.58 -11.63 8.14
C LYS A 203 14.62 -10.67 9.33
N SER A 204 13.44 -10.09 9.57
CA SER A 204 13.10 -9.45 10.83
C SER A 204 13.59 -10.31 12.02
N GLY A 205 14.42 -9.76 12.84
CA GLY A 205 14.85 -10.39 14.09
C GLY A 205 16.25 -10.04 14.56
N THR A 206 17.14 -9.57 13.69
CA THR A 206 18.56 -9.29 14.02
C THR A 206 18.92 -7.80 14.03
N PHE A 207 18.09 -6.94 13.46
CA PHE A 207 18.21 -5.50 13.64
C PHE A 207 17.33 -5.02 14.81
N PRO A 208 17.73 -3.96 15.54
CA PRO A 208 16.80 -3.24 16.38
C PRO A 208 15.52 -2.94 15.58
N SER A 209 14.38 -3.10 16.20
CA SER A 209 13.06 -2.97 15.53
C SER A 209 12.85 -1.66 14.75
N LYS A 210 13.67 -0.65 15.01
CA LYS A 210 13.73 0.64 14.31
C LYS A 210 14.42 0.60 12.94
N LEU A 211 15.16 -0.47 12.61
CA LEU A 211 15.94 -0.58 11.36
C LEU A 211 15.33 -1.53 10.33
N ALA A 212 14.25 -2.23 10.66
CA ALA A 212 13.59 -3.15 9.73
C ALA A 212 12.94 -2.37 8.59
N GLY A 213 13.62 -2.32 7.43
CA GLY A 213 13.15 -1.64 6.23
C GLY A 213 13.69 -0.23 6.00
N ASP A 214 14.41 0.35 6.98
CA ASP A 214 14.98 1.69 6.87
C ASP A 214 16.49 1.64 6.66
N ALA A 215 17.05 2.67 6.00
CA ALA A 215 18.47 2.84 5.86
C ALA A 215 19.06 3.52 7.11
N LEU A 216 20.17 2.99 7.63
CA LEU A 216 20.97 3.68 8.63
C LEU A 216 22.02 4.53 7.93
N VAL A 217 21.92 5.84 8.02
CA VAL A 217 22.93 6.78 7.51
C VAL A 217 24.09 6.88 8.52
N ILE A 218 25.31 6.55 8.09
CA ILE A 218 26.50 6.59 8.94
C ILE A 218 27.12 7.98 8.88
N THR A 219 27.18 8.66 10.00
CA THR A 219 27.77 10.01 10.14
C THR A 219 29.21 9.97 10.64
N SER A 220 29.60 8.95 11.41
CA SER A 220 31.00 8.75 11.81
C SER A 220 31.35 7.27 11.97
N VAL A 221 32.60 6.94 11.71
CA VAL A 221 33.22 5.64 11.96
C VAL A 221 34.41 5.89 12.87
N SER A 222 34.43 5.27 14.04
CA SER A 222 35.48 5.48 15.07
C SER A 222 35.72 6.96 15.42
N GLY A 223 34.64 7.75 15.48
CA GLY A 223 34.68 9.17 15.84
C GLY A 223 35.13 10.13 14.74
N ALA A 224 35.37 9.66 13.53
CA ALA A 224 35.70 10.46 12.34
C ALA A 224 34.66 10.29 11.25
N PRO A 225 34.46 11.26 10.32
CA PRO A 225 33.61 11.06 9.14
C PRO A 225 34.04 9.80 8.37
N PRO A 226 33.11 9.08 7.71
CA PRO A 226 33.44 7.88 6.95
C PRO A 226 34.58 8.16 5.95
N ALA A 227 35.58 7.31 5.92
CA ALA A 227 36.62 7.40 4.92
C ALA A 227 36.08 7.03 3.53
N THR A 228 36.72 7.53 2.48
CA THR A 228 36.42 7.13 1.11
C THR A 228 36.94 5.73 0.81
N GLY A 229 36.25 4.95 0.01
CA GLY A 229 36.66 3.60 -0.37
C GLY A 229 35.50 2.62 -0.50
N ASP A 230 35.82 1.35 -0.54
CA ASP A 230 34.83 0.29 -0.51
C ASP A 230 33.98 0.34 0.78
N PRO A 231 32.64 0.37 0.71
CA PRO A 231 31.76 0.52 1.88
C PRO A 231 32.03 -0.52 2.99
N ALA A 232 32.28 -1.76 2.62
CA ALA A 232 32.56 -2.84 3.59
C ALA A 232 33.91 -2.64 4.29
N ALA A 233 34.92 -2.16 3.57
CA ALA A 233 36.22 -1.85 4.12
C ALA A 233 36.15 -0.64 5.06
N VAL A 234 35.45 0.42 4.69
CA VAL A 234 35.21 1.62 5.51
C VAL A 234 34.56 1.27 6.83
N LEU A 235 33.65 0.31 6.84
CA LEU A 235 33.02 -0.23 8.04
C LEU A 235 33.87 -1.28 8.78
N GLY A 236 35.16 -1.36 8.48
CA GLY A 236 36.14 -2.14 9.25
C GLY A 236 36.39 -3.57 8.82
N GLY A 237 35.99 -3.97 7.59
CA GLY A 237 36.36 -5.25 6.99
C GLY A 237 36.09 -6.52 7.83
N GLY A 238 35.16 -6.46 8.82
CA GLY A 238 34.88 -7.56 9.74
C GLY A 238 35.39 -7.38 11.18
N GLY A 239 36.14 -6.30 11.48
CA GLY A 239 36.56 -5.96 12.84
C GLY A 239 35.53 -5.07 13.58
N PRO A 240 35.63 -4.97 14.92
CA PRO A 240 34.75 -4.10 15.71
C PRO A 240 35.03 -2.62 15.40
N VAL A 241 34.00 -1.89 14.97
CA VAL A 241 34.05 -0.43 14.75
C VAL A 241 32.92 0.25 15.50
N THR A 242 33.21 1.41 16.06
CA THR A 242 32.17 2.29 16.61
C THR A 242 31.63 3.15 15.49
N VAL A 243 30.33 3.11 15.27
CA VAL A 243 29.66 3.96 14.31
C VAL A 243 28.61 4.83 14.99
N SER A 244 28.46 6.05 14.49
CA SER A 244 27.34 6.92 14.84
C SER A 244 26.56 7.21 13.56
N GLY A 245 25.25 7.30 13.67
CA GLY A 245 24.38 7.53 12.53
C GLY A 245 22.97 7.85 12.98
N PHE A 246 22.08 7.96 12.02
CA PHE A 246 20.64 8.14 12.25
C PHE A 246 19.86 7.25 11.29
N VAL A 247 18.69 6.81 11.73
CA VAL A 247 17.72 6.11 10.86
C VAL A 247 16.99 7.16 10.03
N GLU A 248 16.80 6.89 8.76
CA GLU A 248 16.04 7.77 7.87
C GLU A 248 14.64 8.00 8.44
N GLY A 249 14.24 9.27 8.56
CA GLY A 249 12.93 9.67 9.13
C GLY A 249 12.84 9.75 10.65
N ALA A 250 13.91 9.40 11.40
CA ALA A 250 13.99 9.59 12.84
C ALA A 250 14.88 10.78 13.23
N SER A 251 14.61 11.41 14.38
CA SER A 251 15.56 12.34 15.00
C SER A 251 16.84 11.60 15.35
N THR A 252 18.00 12.29 15.25
CA THR A 252 19.35 11.79 15.49
C THR A 252 19.43 10.81 16.67
N ASP A 253 19.53 9.52 16.36
CA ASP A 253 19.77 8.47 17.36
C ASP A 253 21.27 8.08 17.30
N HIS A 254 21.88 7.92 18.46
CA HIS A 254 23.21 7.36 18.60
C HIS A 254 23.09 5.84 18.74
N PHE A 255 23.72 5.10 17.83
CA PHE A 255 23.77 3.64 17.89
C PHE A 255 25.09 3.21 18.53
N SER A 256 25.03 2.27 19.46
CA SER A 256 26.23 1.64 20.06
C SER A 256 26.74 0.52 19.15
N ASN A 257 28.01 0.15 19.32
CA ASN A 257 28.65 -0.97 18.64
C ASN A 257 27.84 -2.26 18.66
N ASP A 258 27.17 -2.54 19.77
CA ASP A 258 26.41 -3.76 19.97
C ASP A 258 25.22 -3.87 19.00
N GLN A 259 24.67 -2.76 18.55
CA GLN A 259 23.50 -2.73 17.64
C GLN A 259 23.87 -3.01 16.18
N ILE A 260 25.14 -2.80 15.80
CA ILE A 260 25.65 -3.06 14.44
C ILE A 260 26.52 -4.32 14.43
N SER A 261 27.23 -4.64 15.51
CA SER A 261 28.04 -5.85 15.65
C SER A 261 27.18 -7.12 15.66
N ASP A 262 25.97 -7.10 16.24
CA ASP A 262 25.04 -8.23 16.19
C ASP A 262 24.63 -8.60 14.75
N VAL A 263 24.77 -7.71 13.82
CA VAL A 263 24.53 -7.97 12.40
C VAL A 263 25.75 -8.59 11.70
N ARG A 264 26.97 -8.37 12.26
CA ARG A 264 28.25 -8.85 11.69
C ARG A 264 28.77 -10.12 12.32
N ASP A 265 28.49 -10.35 13.59
CA ASP A 265 29.11 -11.41 14.40
C ASP A 265 28.15 -12.53 14.77
N GLY A 266 27.35 -13.02 13.86
CA GLY A 266 26.93 -14.38 14.04
C GLY A 266 28.09 -15.30 13.72
N ASN A 267 28.77 -15.89 14.69
CA ASN A 267 29.69 -17.02 14.54
C ASN A 267 29.35 -17.97 13.38
N GLY A 268 29.58 -17.56 12.15
CA GLY A 268 29.34 -18.32 10.93
C GLY A 268 27.88 -18.53 10.51
N THR A 269 26.88 -18.07 11.25
CA THR A 269 25.46 -18.09 10.86
C THR A 269 24.95 -16.65 10.79
N ALA A 270 25.29 -15.96 9.71
CA ALA A 270 24.70 -14.68 9.37
C ALA A 270 23.19 -14.85 9.21
N THR A 271 22.44 -14.40 10.21
CA THR A 271 20.97 -14.40 10.18
C THR A 271 20.41 -13.19 9.43
N GLY A 272 21.24 -12.31 8.87
CA GLY A 272 20.88 -11.21 8.00
C GLY A 272 22.11 -10.73 7.21
N HIS A 273 21.98 -10.46 5.92
CA HIS A 273 22.95 -9.73 5.15
C HIS A 273 22.79 -8.25 5.44
N VAL A 274 23.86 -7.59 5.85
CA VAL A 274 23.96 -6.13 5.90
C VAL A 274 24.68 -5.71 4.66
N GLU A 275 24.01 -4.98 3.80
CA GLU A 275 24.64 -4.36 2.66
C GLU A 275 24.98 -2.91 2.99
N ALA A 276 26.28 -2.59 2.98
CA ALA A 276 26.74 -1.23 3.09
C ALA A 276 26.95 -0.66 1.68
N ALA A 277 26.43 0.53 1.45
CA ALA A 277 26.52 1.18 0.14
C ALA A 277 26.68 2.69 0.26
N TRP A 278 27.22 3.30 -0.79
CA TRP A 278 27.18 4.75 -0.96
C TRP A 278 25.86 5.16 -1.58
N ARG A 279 25.22 6.19 -1.03
CA ARG A 279 23.91 6.70 -1.46
C ARG A 279 23.97 8.21 -1.69
N ILE A 280 23.23 8.67 -2.69
CA ILE A 280 23.04 10.10 -2.95
C ILE A 280 21.61 10.59 -2.78
N GLY A 281 20.67 9.68 -2.46
CA GLY A 281 19.26 10.02 -2.21
C GLY A 281 18.56 10.57 -3.45
N TYR A 282 18.45 9.76 -4.49
CA TYR A 282 17.77 10.11 -5.73
C TYR A 282 16.97 8.92 -6.24
N GLY A 283 15.67 9.14 -6.39
CA GLY A 283 14.79 8.20 -7.10
C GLY A 283 14.79 8.55 -8.60
N ALA A 284 15.28 7.63 -9.42
CA ALA A 284 15.41 7.86 -10.85
C ALA A 284 14.04 8.05 -11.53
N GLN A 285 14.00 8.87 -12.57
CA GLN A 285 12.86 8.94 -13.45
C GLN A 285 12.68 7.61 -14.17
N VAL A 286 11.47 7.04 -14.11
CA VAL A 286 11.12 5.82 -14.83
C VAL A 286 10.24 6.20 -16.02
N PRO A 287 10.62 5.87 -17.26
CA PRO A 287 9.73 6.07 -18.40
C PRO A 287 8.46 5.23 -18.24
N GLY A 288 7.32 5.78 -18.62
CA GLY A 288 6.06 5.04 -18.60
C GLY A 288 6.12 3.81 -19.50
N GLU A 289 5.55 2.72 -19.05
CA GLU A 289 5.51 1.47 -19.80
C GLU A 289 4.52 1.54 -20.96
N ALA A 290 4.80 0.80 -22.04
CA ALA A 290 3.80 0.58 -23.08
C ALA A 290 2.59 -0.20 -22.51
N LEU A 291 1.42 -0.04 -23.13
CA LEU A 291 0.15 -0.56 -22.59
C LEU A 291 0.18 -2.07 -22.23
N LEU A 292 0.80 -2.92 -23.07
CA LEU A 292 0.82 -4.37 -22.82
C LEU A 292 1.72 -4.77 -21.62
N PRO A 293 2.97 -4.29 -21.48
CA PRO A 293 3.73 -4.46 -20.26
C PRO A 293 3.01 -3.93 -19.02
N ALA A 294 2.49 -2.70 -19.07
CA ALA A 294 1.76 -2.09 -17.97
C ALA A 294 0.52 -2.91 -17.55
N LEU A 295 -0.25 -3.45 -18.51
CA LEU A 295 -1.35 -4.37 -18.22
C LEU A 295 -0.86 -5.63 -17.51
N ARG A 296 0.21 -6.24 -18.04
CA ARG A 296 0.78 -7.44 -17.42
C ARG A 296 1.18 -7.19 -15.97
N ASP A 297 1.83 -6.07 -15.72
CA ASP A 297 2.36 -5.75 -14.38
C ASP A 297 1.26 -5.29 -13.43
N GLY A 298 0.25 -4.53 -13.90
CA GLY A 298 -0.94 -4.23 -13.14
C GLY A 298 -1.70 -5.49 -12.69
N PHE A 299 -1.86 -6.49 -13.57
CA PHE A 299 -2.50 -7.76 -13.20
C PHE A 299 -1.60 -8.69 -12.39
N ARG A 300 -0.29 -8.62 -12.53
CA ARG A 300 0.68 -9.31 -11.66
C ARG A 300 0.68 -8.78 -10.23
N ALA A 301 0.25 -7.54 -10.03
CA ALA A 301 0.06 -7.00 -8.69
C ALA A 301 -0.97 -7.79 -7.87
N ILE A 302 -1.96 -8.45 -8.51
CA ILE A 302 -2.98 -9.22 -7.78
C ILE A 302 -2.35 -10.37 -6.96
N PRO A 303 -1.64 -11.36 -7.55
CA PRO A 303 -1.05 -12.44 -6.77
C PRO A 303 0.07 -11.98 -5.84
N SER A 304 0.89 -10.99 -6.23
CA SER A 304 1.94 -10.46 -5.35
C SER A 304 1.37 -9.78 -4.12
N TYR A 305 0.30 -8.99 -4.27
CA TYR A 305 -0.40 -8.38 -3.15
C TYR A 305 -1.06 -9.42 -2.23
N ALA A 306 -1.63 -10.49 -2.80
CA ALA A 306 -2.19 -11.61 -2.02
C ALA A 306 -1.12 -12.27 -1.13
N VAL A 307 0.08 -12.52 -1.70
CA VAL A 307 1.20 -13.10 -0.95
C VAL A 307 1.64 -12.17 0.17
N SER A 308 1.84 -10.88 -0.14
CA SER A 308 2.21 -9.86 0.86
C SER A 308 1.18 -9.77 1.99
N LEU A 309 -0.11 -9.77 1.68
CA LEU A 309 -1.17 -9.73 2.68
C LEU A 309 -1.14 -10.97 3.61
N VAL A 310 -0.95 -12.16 3.04
CA VAL A 310 -0.83 -13.39 3.84
C VAL A 310 0.41 -13.33 4.75
N GLN A 311 1.54 -12.81 4.25
CA GLN A 311 2.75 -12.63 5.05
C GLN A 311 2.53 -11.65 6.21
N VAL A 312 1.91 -10.50 5.94
CA VAL A 312 1.61 -9.48 6.97
C VAL A 312 0.64 -10.01 8.02
N ILE A 313 -0.41 -10.73 7.60
CA ILE A 313 -1.33 -11.40 8.53
C ILE A 313 -0.58 -12.47 9.34
N GLY A 314 0.29 -13.26 8.70
CA GLY A 314 1.12 -14.25 9.39
C GLY A 314 2.04 -13.61 10.45
N GLN A 315 2.65 -12.47 10.13
CA GLN A 315 3.50 -11.71 11.07
C GLN A 315 2.70 -11.21 12.29
N LEU A 316 1.42 -10.89 12.12
CA LEU A 316 0.56 -10.45 13.24
C LEU A 316 0.43 -11.52 14.32
N PHE A 317 0.49 -12.80 13.95
CA PHE A 317 0.45 -13.92 14.92
C PHE A 317 1.80 -14.24 15.54
N VAL A 318 2.90 -13.98 14.83
CA VAL A 318 4.26 -14.31 15.28
C VAL A 318 4.92 -13.13 15.99
N HIS A 319 4.70 -11.90 15.49
CA HIS A 319 5.31 -10.66 15.98
C HIS A 319 4.28 -9.53 16.07
N PRO A 320 3.26 -9.62 16.95
CA PRO A 320 2.14 -8.68 16.98
C PRO A 320 2.54 -7.22 17.17
N ALA A 321 3.59 -6.94 17.95
CA ALA A 321 4.05 -5.59 18.20
C ALA A 321 4.70 -4.93 16.97
N GLN A 322 5.35 -5.70 16.10
CA GLN A 322 5.96 -5.20 14.87
C GLN A 322 4.94 -5.10 13.73
N ALA A 323 4.06 -6.09 13.63
CA ALA A 323 3.02 -6.11 12.61
C ALA A 323 2.00 -4.98 12.81
N SER A 324 1.69 -4.60 14.06
CA SER A 324 0.76 -3.48 14.33
C SER A 324 1.23 -2.14 13.77
N GLN A 325 2.53 -1.95 13.55
CA GLN A 325 3.10 -0.74 12.95
C GLN A 325 2.94 -0.69 11.42
N GLN A 326 2.70 -1.84 10.78
CA GLN A 326 2.48 -1.95 9.32
C GLN A 326 1.01 -1.76 8.92
N PHE A 327 0.09 -1.80 9.89
CA PHE A 327 -1.33 -1.59 9.63
C PHE A 327 -1.70 -0.13 9.85
N SER A 328 -2.08 0.52 8.78
CA SER A 328 -2.71 1.83 8.85
C SER A 328 -4.23 1.68 8.98
N GLY A 329 -4.79 2.26 10.00
CA GLY A 329 -6.24 2.37 10.18
C GLY A 329 -6.84 3.52 9.35
N PRO A 330 -8.11 3.84 9.58
CA PRO A 330 -8.80 4.88 8.83
C PRO A 330 -8.10 6.25 8.86
N VAL A 331 -7.45 6.60 9.98
CA VAL A 331 -6.75 7.88 10.14
C VAL A 331 -5.43 7.86 9.36
N GLY A 332 -4.68 6.77 9.40
CA GLY A 332 -3.46 6.59 8.60
C GLY A 332 -3.75 6.59 7.09
N ILE A 333 -4.82 5.91 6.65
CA ILE A 333 -5.26 5.93 5.25
C ILE A 333 -5.68 7.36 4.83
N ALA A 334 -6.35 8.11 5.70
CA ALA A 334 -6.73 9.50 5.42
C ALA A 334 -5.49 10.40 5.27
N ALA A 335 -4.49 10.24 6.13
CA ALA A 335 -3.22 10.95 6.02
C ALA A 335 -2.51 10.60 4.71
N ALA A 336 -2.40 9.31 4.36
CA ALA A 336 -1.84 8.84 3.10
C ALA A 336 -2.59 9.38 1.88
N ALA A 337 -3.93 9.47 1.93
CA ALA A 337 -4.74 10.04 0.86
C ALA A 337 -4.44 11.53 0.67
N GLY A 338 -4.34 12.29 1.76
CA GLY A 338 -3.96 13.71 1.71
C GLY A 338 -2.58 13.93 1.10
N THR A 339 -1.58 13.18 1.55
CA THR A 339 -0.22 13.21 1.01
C THR A 339 -0.18 12.82 -0.46
N SER A 340 -0.88 11.76 -0.85
CA SER A 340 -0.91 11.28 -2.24
C SER A 340 -1.53 12.31 -3.19
N VAL A 341 -2.58 13.03 -2.77
CA VAL A 341 -3.17 14.13 -3.57
C VAL A 341 -2.17 15.28 -3.76
N GLN A 342 -1.40 15.62 -2.72
CA GLN A 342 -0.37 16.67 -2.81
C GLN A 342 0.80 16.27 -3.73
N GLN A 343 1.14 14.97 -3.77
CA GLN A 343 2.16 14.42 -4.66
C GLN A 343 1.70 14.31 -6.12
N GLY A 344 0.39 14.31 -6.37
CA GLY A 344 -0.19 14.31 -7.70
C GLY A 344 -1.19 13.18 -7.96
N TRP A 345 -1.86 13.28 -9.12
CA TRP A 345 -2.94 12.34 -9.47
C TRP A 345 -2.48 10.89 -9.64
N VAL A 346 -1.23 10.67 -10.07
CA VAL A 346 -0.66 9.32 -10.27
C VAL A 346 -0.52 8.60 -8.93
N GLN A 347 0.03 9.28 -7.93
CA GLN A 347 0.20 8.76 -6.56
C GLN A 347 -1.16 8.49 -5.91
N TYR A 348 -2.12 9.39 -6.12
CA TYR A 348 -3.47 9.20 -5.61
C TYR A 348 -4.19 8.03 -6.30
N LEU A 349 -4.03 7.86 -7.62
CA LEU A 349 -4.56 6.72 -8.36
C LEU A 349 -3.91 5.41 -7.93
N SER A 350 -2.60 5.43 -7.66
CA SER A 350 -1.87 4.28 -7.10
C SER A 350 -2.47 3.85 -5.75
N LEU A 351 -2.72 4.81 -4.86
CA LEU A 351 -3.35 4.53 -3.57
C LEU A 351 -4.77 3.96 -3.74
N ILE A 352 -5.58 4.53 -4.65
CA ILE A 352 -6.91 3.98 -4.97
C ILE A 352 -6.79 2.52 -5.44
N GLY A 353 -5.83 2.22 -6.32
CA GLY A 353 -5.58 0.87 -6.82
C GLY A 353 -5.22 -0.10 -5.70
N ILE A 354 -4.28 0.27 -4.84
CA ILE A 354 -3.83 -0.54 -3.70
C ILE A 354 -4.98 -0.79 -2.71
N ILE A 355 -5.74 0.23 -2.34
CA ILE A 355 -6.88 0.10 -1.42
C ILE A 355 -8.00 -0.74 -2.05
N SER A 356 -8.20 -0.66 -3.37
CA SER A 356 -9.16 -1.52 -4.06
C SER A 356 -8.75 -2.99 -4.03
N LEU A 357 -7.46 -3.31 -4.27
CA LEU A 357 -6.93 -4.67 -4.11
C LEU A 357 -7.11 -5.15 -2.66
N ALA A 358 -6.73 -4.32 -1.69
CA ALA A 358 -6.89 -4.64 -0.27
C ALA A 358 -8.34 -4.98 0.08
N LEU A 359 -9.29 -4.13 -0.30
CA LEU A 359 -10.72 -4.37 -0.03
C LEU A 359 -11.19 -5.64 -0.72
N GLY A 360 -10.76 -5.91 -1.97
CA GLY A 360 -11.05 -7.15 -2.67
C GLY A 360 -10.57 -8.38 -1.88
N PHE A 361 -9.33 -8.40 -1.44
CA PHE A 361 -8.77 -9.52 -0.67
C PHE A 361 -9.38 -9.67 0.72
N PHE A 362 -9.60 -8.58 1.44
CA PHE A 362 -10.30 -8.66 2.74
C PHE A 362 -11.70 -9.23 2.59
N ASN A 363 -12.41 -8.88 1.53
CA ASN A 363 -13.74 -9.43 1.27
C ASN A 363 -13.75 -10.91 0.82
N VAL A 364 -12.61 -11.52 0.48
CA VAL A 364 -12.49 -12.99 0.28
C VAL A 364 -12.45 -13.75 1.60
N LEU A 365 -12.04 -13.11 2.70
CA LEU A 365 -11.88 -13.78 3.99
C LEU A 365 -13.21 -14.39 4.46
N PRO A 366 -13.20 -15.62 5.03
CA PRO A 366 -14.42 -16.32 5.45
C PRO A 366 -14.99 -15.74 6.76
N ILE A 367 -15.13 -14.42 6.83
CA ILE A 367 -15.69 -13.68 7.96
C ILE A 367 -17.16 -13.39 7.67
N PRO A 368 -18.10 -13.79 8.53
CA PRO A 368 -19.55 -13.74 8.25
C PRO A 368 -20.09 -12.39 7.79
N PHE A 369 -19.53 -11.28 8.26
CA PHE A 369 -19.92 -9.92 7.85
C PHE A 369 -19.47 -9.57 6.43
N LEU A 370 -18.36 -10.17 5.95
CA LEU A 370 -17.78 -9.92 4.63
C LEU A 370 -18.39 -10.86 3.57
N ASP A 371 -18.16 -10.55 2.30
CA ASP A 371 -18.66 -11.37 1.19
C ASP A 371 -18.13 -12.81 1.22
N GLY A 372 -16.86 -13.01 1.61
CA GLY A 372 -16.26 -14.33 1.78
C GLY A 372 -17.02 -15.21 2.77
N GLY A 373 -17.54 -14.62 3.85
CA GLY A 373 -18.41 -15.35 4.78
C GLY A 373 -19.75 -15.73 4.15
N ARG A 374 -20.33 -14.86 3.34
CA ARG A 374 -21.56 -15.17 2.58
C ARG A 374 -21.30 -16.22 1.51
N LEU A 375 -20.18 -16.16 0.80
CA LEU A 375 -19.75 -17.20 -0.13
C LEU A 375 -19.60 -18.55 0.57
N LEU A 376 -19.00 -18.57 1.77
CA LEU A 376 -18.87 -19.76 2.59
C LEU A 376 -20.23 -20.35 2.98
N PHE A 377 -21.18 -19.50 3.45
CA PHE A 377 -22.52 -19.96 3.77
C PHE A 377 -23.23 -20.57 2.56
N ILE A 378 -23.17 -19.92 1.39
CA ILE A 378 -23.77 -20.43 0.16
C ILE A 378 -23.11 -21.75 -0.29
N ALA A 379 -21.77 -21.86 -0.15
CA ALA A 379 -21.04 -23.09 -0.47
C ALA A 379 -21.46 -24.26 0.46
N ILE A 380 -21.57 -23.99 1.76
CA ILE A 380 -22.05 -24.99 2.74
C ILE A 380 -23.49 -25.41 2.39
N GLU A 381 -24.42 -24.49 2.10
CA GLU A 381 -25.78 -24.82 1.66
C GLU A 381 -25.76 -25.73 0.42
N GLY A 382 -24.81 -25.52 -0.49
CA GLY A 382 -24.63 -26.36 -1.67
C GLY A 382 -24.24 -27.82 -1.33
N VAL A 383 -23.39 -27.99 -0.33
CA VAL A 383 -22.93 -29.31 0.12
C VAL A 383 -24.00 -30.05 0.92
N ILE A 384 -24.60 -29.37 1.90
CA ILE A 384 -25.61 -29.96 2.78
C ILE A 384 -27.00 -30.07 2.13
N ARG A 385 -27.17 -29.43 0.96
CA ARG A 385 -28.41 -29.39 0.18
C ARG A 385 -29.64 -28.86 0.95
N HIS A 386 -29.40 -28.13 2.00
CA HIS A 386 -30.45 -27.42 2.73
C HIS A 386 -29.96 -26.04 3.15
N ARG A 387 -30.91 -25.11 3.41
CA ARG A 387 -30.60 -23.73 3.81
C ARG A 387 -30.13 -23.68 5.25
N ILE A 388 -29.12 -22.82 5.52
CA ILE A 388 -28.71 -22.49 6.88
C ILE A 388 -29.78 -21.56 7.46
N ASP A 389 -30.13 -21.80 8.73
CA ASP A 389 -31.09 -20.99 9.47
C ASP A 389 -30.71 -19.49 9.40
N PRO A 390 -31.61 -18.61 8.93
CA PRO A 390 -31.35 -17.16 8.84
C PRO A 390 -30.95 -16.52 10.16
N MET A 391 -31.54 -16.97 11.29
CA MET A 391 -31.18 -16.46 12.61
C MET A 391 -29.72 -16.76 12.97
N ARG A 392 -29.23 -17.98 12.68
CA ARG A 392 -27.82 -18.34 12.91
C ARG A 392 -26.87 -17.53 12.04
N GLN A 393 -27.24 -17.27 10.77
CA GLN A 393 -26.47 -16.38 9.89
C GLN A 393 -26.43 -14.97 10.46
N ALA A 394 -27.57 -14.41 10.87
CA ALA A 394 -27.68 -13.08 11.44
C ALA A 394 -26.83 -12.92 12.71
N ILE A 395 -26.85 -13.90 13.62
CA ILE A 395 -26.01 -13.91 14.82
C ILE A 395 -24.53 -13.92 14.45
N ALA A 396 -24.12 -14.79 13.52
CA ALA A 396 -22.71 -14.86 13.08
C ALA A 396 -22.24 -13.53 12.46
N ILE A 397 -23.08 -12.90 11.64
CA ILE A 397 -22.82 -11.58 11.04
C ILE A 397 -22.71 -10.51 12.14
N ALA A 398 -23.64 -10.47 13.10
CA ALA A 398 -23.61 -9.48 14.17
C ALA A 398 -22.36 -9.60 15.07
N VAL A 399 -21.99 -10.85 15.43
CA VAL A 399 -20.77 -11.10 16.23
C VAL A 399 -19.52 -10.67 15.46
N SER A 400 -19.40 -11.08 14.20
CA SER A 400 -18.22 -10.71 13.38
C SER A 400 -18.16 -9.20 13.13
N LEU A 401 -19.29 -8.52 12.93
CA LEU A 401 -19.33 -7.06 12.81
C LEU A 401 -18.85 -6.38 14.10
N ALA A 402 -19.31 -6.85 15.27
CA ALA A 402 -18.89 -6.30 16.56
C ALA A 402 -17.36 -6.44 16.77
N LEU A 403 -16.80 -7.60 16.39
CA LEU A 403 -15.35 -7.83 16.45
C LEU A 403 -14.57 -6.92 15.49
N ILE A 404 -15.08 -6.72 14.26
CA ILE A 404 -14.46 -5.81 13.30
C ILE A 404 -14.50 -4.37 13.81
N ILE A 405 -15.63 -3.92 14.36
CA ILE A 405 -15.75 -2.57 14.94
C ILE A 405 -14.73 -2.40 16.08
N LEU A 406 -14.62 -3.39 16.97
CA LEU A 406 -13.64 -3.36 18.07
C LEU A 406 -12.20 -3.25 17.53
N LEU A 407 -11.87 -4.03 16.50
CA LEU A 407 -10.55 -3.99 15.85
C LEU A 407 -10.28 -2.62 15.22
N VAL A 408 -11.25 -2.06 14.47
CA VAL A 408 -11.13 -0.73 13.85
C VAL A 408 -10.92 0.36 14.89
N VAL A 409 -11.67 0.33 16.01
CA VAL A 409 -11.48 1.27 17.11
C VAL A 409 -10.09 1.15 17.71
N PHE A 410 -9.61 -0.08 17.93
CA PHE A 410 -8.26 -0.33 18.45
C PHE A 410 -7.18 0.21 17.51
N ILE A 411 -7.25 -0.09 16.20
CA ILE A 411 -6.29 0.40 15.21
C ILE A 411 -6.35 1.93 15.11
N THR A 412 -7.54 2.52 15.09
CA THR A 412 -7.71 3.97 15.03
C THR A 412 -7.09 4.67 16.26
N PHE A 413 -7.24 4.07 17.45
CA PHE A 413 -6.60 4.58 18.66
C PHE A 413 -5.07 4.52 18.55
N ASN A 414 -4.55 3.43 17.98
CA ASN A 414 -3.11 3.29 17.72
C ASN A 414 -2.61 4.31 16.68
N ASP A 415 -3.33 4.54 15.57
CA ASP A 415 -3.01 5.58 14.59
C ASP A 415 -2.90 6.97 15.22
N ILE A 416 -3.87 7.34 16.08
CA ILE A 416 -3.88 8.64 16.75
C ILE A 416 -2.68 8.78 17.67
N ASN A 417 -2.34 7.73 18.42
CA ASN A 417 -1.17 7.75 19.29
C ASN A 417 0.14 7.89 18.53
N HIS A 418 0.28 7.22 17.37
CA HIS A 418 1.45 7.36 16.52
C HIS A 418 1.57 8.77 15.94
N LEU A 419 0.47 9.35 15.48
CA LEU A 419 0.47 10.73 14.97
C LEU A 419 0.71 11.77 16.06
N ALA A 420 0.22 11.53 17.29
CA ALA A 420 0.44 12.41 18.43
C ALA A 420 1.83 12.26 19.06
N GLY A 421 2.42 11.05 19.03
CA GLY A 421 3.76 10.74 19.55
C GLY A 421 4.91 11.17 18.63
N GLY A 422 4.65 11.47 17.36
CA GLY A 422 5.64 12.01 16.41
C GLY A 422 5.88 13.52 16.51
N VAL A 423 5.36 14.17 17.56
CA VAL A 423 5.52 15.61 17.83
C VAL A 423 6.48 15.83 19.03
N HIS A 424 7.38 14.90 19.30
CA HIS A 424 8.44 15.13 20.28
C HIS A 424 9.81 14.88 19.65
#